data_2b50a8805004fc36bb47483e58de82b9
#
_entry.id   2b50a8805004fc36bb47483e58de82b9
#
_cell.length_a   1.000
_cell.length_b   1.000
_cell.length_c   1.000
_cell.angle_alpha   90.00
_cell.angle_beta   90.00
_cell.angle_gamma   90.00
#
_symmetry.space_group_name_H-M   'P 1'
#
loop_
_entity.id
_entity.type
_entity.pdbx_description
1 polymer ?
#
loop_
_entity_poly.entity_id
_entity_poly.type
_entity_poly.pdbx_seq_one_letter_code
_entity_poly.pdbx_strand_id
1 'polypeptide(L)'
;MTSPFGPIVVIANPQSGRGQVGRQLGTIERILHDEGLDYRIVRTTHPGHATEVARAALEGGERYVVAAGGDGTVHEVVNGMLRDGQPAAADAVLGVVASGSGCDFVKSFGLPGDAVQAAHHLAGDSVRHIDVGKVTFTVGTAQATRYFPNIAEAGLGGAVAARAARLPGFLGPAKYFCGFWLTLPGFRRATVRLDAGGQAFQWRAHNVVVANCRFFGGGMQISPRSEPDDGALDVLVMVGPKSDAFIMLPKIYRGTHLPHRNIVELRAGHVRVDADQPFRIEADGEILGTTPATFEVIRDAIRVKV
;
A
#
# COMPACT_ATOMS: atom_id res chain seq x y z
N MET A 1 -18.89 -21.29 -15.33
CA MET A 1 -19.69 -20.66 -14.26
C MET A 1 -19.33 -19.19 -14.22
N THR A 2 -20.27 -18.31 -14.10
CA THR A 2 -19.97 -16.90 -13.84
C THR A 2 -19.47 -16.76 -12.40
N SER A 3 -18.45 -15.92 -12.15
CA SER A 3 -18.06 -15.56 -10.79
C SER A 3 -19.29 -15.04 -10.01
N PRO A 4 -19.39 -15.31 -8.69
CA PRO A 4 -20.49 -14.78 -7.87
C PRO A 4 -20.55 -13.25 -7.84
N PHE A 5 -19.46 -12.59 -8.27
CA PHE A 5 -19.34 -11.13 -8.32
C PHE A 5 -19.50 -10.55 -9.75
N GLY A 6 -19.90 -11.38 -10.72
CA GLY A 6 -20.04 -11.00 -12.13
C GLY A 6 -18.73 -11.13 -12.95
N PRO A 7 -18.71 -10.56 -14.17
CA PRO A 7 -17.54 -10.57 -15.04
C PRO A 7 -16.31 -9.92 -14.39
N ILE A 8 -15.14 -10.50 -14.66
CA ILE A 8 -13.87 -10.05 -14.08
C ILE A 8 -13.17 -9.08 -15.02
N VAL A 9 -12.74 -7.94 -14.49
CA VAL A 9 -11.80 -7.04 -15.17
C VAL A 9 -10.40 -7.23 -14.61
N VAL A 10 -9.56 -7.93 -15.31
CA VAL A 10 -8.15 -8.12 -14.92
C VAL A 10 -7.33 -6.94 -15.43
N ILE A 11 -6.82 -6.13 -14.52
CA ILE A 11 -5.94 -4.98 -14.80
C ILE A 11 -4.50 -5.43 -14.61
N ALA A 12 -3.82 -5.72 -15.70
CA ALA A 12 -2.49 -6.31 -15.68
C ALA A 12 -1.41 -5.26 -15.95
N ASN A 13 -0.43 -5.16 -15.05
CA ASN A 13 0.78 -4.40 -15.29
C ASN A 13 1.87 -5.32 -15.85
N PRO A 14 2.11 -5.32 -17.18
CA PRO A 14 3.04 -6.28 -17.80
C PRO A 14 4.49 -6.09 -17.35
N GLN A 15 4.86 -4.92 -16.83
CA GLN A 15 6.21 -4.62 -16.35
C GLN A 15 6.44 -5.09 -14.90
N SER A 16 5.37 -5.41 -14.17
CA SER A 16 5.44 -5.83 -12.78
C SER A 16 6.26 -7.12 -12.61
N GLY A 17 6.96 -7.23 -11.47
CA GLY A 17 7.83 -8.38 -11.22
C GLY A 17 8.94 -8.54 -12.27
N ARG A 18 9.53 -7.45 -12.80
CA ARG A 18 10.51 -7.47 -13.91
C ARG A 18 9.96 -8.16 -15.18
N GLY A 19 8.73 -7.87 -15.53
CA GLY A 19 8.03 -8.44 -16.68
C GLY A 19 7.47 -9.84 -16.45
N GLN A 20 7.46 -10.33 -15.21
CA GLN A 20 6.94 -11.67 -14.88
C GLN A 20 5.42 -11.73 -15.13
N VAL A 21 4.65 -10.68 -14.78
CA VAL A 21 3.22 -10.64 -15.10
C VAL A 21 2.96 -10.80 -16.59
N GLY A 22 3.68 -10.05 -17.42
CA GLY A 22 3.54 -10.15 -18.87
C GLY A 22 3.81 -11.56 -19.42
N ARG A 23 4.81 -12.25 -18.87
CA ARG A 23 5.13 -13.64 -19.25
C ARG A 23 4.09 -14.66 -18.76
N GLN A 24 3.48 -14.43 -17.62
CA GLN A 24 2.49 -15.33 -17.00
C GLN A 24 1.06 -15.07 -17.48
N LEU A 25 0.81 -13.98 -18.20
CA LEU A 25 -0.54 -13.55 -18.57
C LEU A 25 -1.32 -14.62 -19.33
N GLY A 26 -0.69 -15.29 -20.32
CA GLY A 26 -1.33 -16.38 -21.04
C GLY A 26 -1.64 -17.62 -20.18
N THR A 27 -0.90 -17.83 -19.08
CA THR A 27 -1.22 -18.89 -18.12
C THR A 27 -2.40 -18.47 -17.25
N ILE A 28 -2.45 -17.22 -16.80
CA ILE A 28 -3.57 -16.64 -16.05
C ILE A 28 -4.84 -16.74 -16.89
N GLU A 29 -4.80 -16.31 -18.16
CA GLU A 29 -5.93 -16.40 -19.10
C GLU A 29 -6.47 -17.84 -19.21
N ARG A 30 -5.59 -18.81 -19.39
CA ARG A 30 -5.97 -20.22 -19.48
C ARG A 30 -6.68 -20.70 -18.20
N ILE A 31 -6.15 -20.36 -17.03
CA ILE A 31 -6.75 -20.75 -15.76
C ILE A 31 -8.14 -20.13 -15.62
N LEU A 32 -8.31 -18.83 -15.89
CA LEU A 32 -9.62 -18.18 -15.81
C LEU A 32 -10.63 -18.81 -16.77
N HIS A 33 -10.19 -19.19 -17.97
CA HIS A 33 -11.01 -19.90 -18.94
C HIS A 33 -11.39 -21.30 -18.45
N ASP A 34 -10.42 -22.06 -17.92
CA ASP A 34 -10.63 -23.43 -17.44
C ASP A 34 -11.56 -23.48 -16.20
N GLU A 35 -11.51 -22.45 -15.36
CA GLU A 35 -12.44 -22.22 -14.23
C GLU A 35 -13.83 -21.75 -14.72
N GLY A 36 -13.99 -21.51 -16.01
CA GLY A 36 -15.27 -21.06 -16.61
C GLY A 36 -15.66 -19.66 -16.21
N LEU A 37 -14.70 -18.81 -15.86
CA LEU A 37 -14.94 -17.43 -15.46
C LEU A 37 -15.10 -16.54 -16.71
N ASP A 38 -16.03 -15.60 -16.66
CA ASP A 38 -16.16 -14.53 -17.65
C ASP A 38 -15.19 -13.41 -17.28
N TYR A 39 -14.28 -13.05 -18.21
CA TYR A 39 -13.24 -12.05 -17.94
C TYR A 39 -12.85 -11.27 -19.17
N ARG A 40 -12.31 -10.07 -18.94
CA ARG A 40 -11.51 -9.31 -19.91
C ARG A 40 -10.21 -8.85 -19.28
N ILE A 41 -9.15 -8.72 -20.07
CA ILE A 41 -7.84 -8.28 -19.58
C ILE A 41 -7.51 -6.93 -20.20
N VAL A 42 -7.14 -5.97 -19.35
CA VAL A 42 -6.64 -4.67 -19.74
C VAL A 42 -5.19 -4.53 -19.29
N ARG A 43 -4.28 -4.33 -20.24
CA ARG A 43 -2.85 -4.11 -19.95
C ARG A 43 -2.62 -2.63 -19.69
N THR A 44 -1.96 -2.32 -18.58
CA THR A 44 -1.57 -0.93 -18.27
C THR A 44 -0.44 -0.49 -19.20
N THR A 45 -0.46 0.79 -19.57
CA THR A 45 0.48 1.38 -20.52
C THR A 45 1.32 2.52 -19.93
N HIS A 46 0.86 3.12 -18.81
CA HIS A 46 1.52 4.22 -18.12
C HIS A 46 1.15 4.23 -16.62
N PRO A 47 1.91 4.94 -15.77
CA PRO A 47 1.52 5.16 -14.37
C PRO A 47 0.15 5.83 -14.25
N GLY A 48 -0.68 5.35 -13.32
CA GLY A 48 -2.06 5.82 -13.14
C GLY A 48 -3.10 5.13 -14.04
N HIS A 49 -2.70 4.40 -15.08
CA HIS A 49 -3.65 3.74 -15.99
C HIS A 49 -4.51 2.69 -15.27
N ALA A 50 -3.97 1.97 -14.27
CA ALA A 50 -4.78 1.02 -13.52
C ALA A 50 -5.89 1.72 -12.71
N THR A 51 -5.66 2.93 -12.22
CA THR A 51 -6.68 3.77 -11.57
C THR A 51 -7.80 4.15 -12.54
N GLU A 52 -7.44 4.58 -13.74
CA GLU A 52 -8.39 4.96 -14.79
C GLU A 52 -9.27 3.78 -15.20
N VAL A 53 -8.64 2.62 -15.46
CA VAL A 53 -9.35 1.39 -15.86
C VAL A 53 -10.27 0.87 -14.76
N ALA A 54 -9.80 0.83 -13.50
CA ALA A 54 -10.61 0.39 -12.38
C ALA A 54 -11.85 1.28 -12.20
N ARG A 55 -11.67 2.60 -12.28
CA ARG A 55 -12.77 3.56 -12.20
C ARG A 55 -13.77 3.39 -13.33
N ALA A 56 -13.30 3.33 -14.57
CA ALA A 56 -14.16 3.15 -15.75
C ALA A 56 -14.94 1.82 -15.69
N ALA A 57 -14.32 0.74 -15.21
CA ALA A 57 -14.97 -0.54 -15.02
C ALA A 57 -16.14 -0.46 -14.04
N LEU A 58 -15.93 0.16 -12.87
CA LEU A 58 -16.96 0.32 -11.86
C LEU A 58 -18.09 1.26 -12.31
N GLU A 59 -17.76 2.35 -12.99
CA GLU A 59 -18.74 3.25 -13.60
C GLU A 59 -19.55 2.55 -14.72
N GLY A 60 -18.92 1.61 -15.43
CA GLY A 60 -19.55 0.75 -16.44
C GLY A 60 -20.43 -0.35 -15.88
N GLY A 61 -20.49 -0.51 -14.55
CA GLY A 61 -21.34 -1.52 -13.90
C GLY A 61 -20.62 -2.83 -13.56
N GLU A 62 -19.35 -2.99 -13.91
CA GLU A 62 -18.53 -4.13 -13.50
C GLU A 62 -18.27 -4.06 -11.98
N ARG A 63 -18.18 -5.21 -11.33
CA ARG A 63 -18.05 -5.29 -9.86
C ARG A 63 -16.87 -6.10 -9.38
N TYR A 64 -16.24 -6.86 -10.25
CA TYR A 64 -15.08 -7.67 -9.88
C TYR A 64 -13.84 -7.17 -10.64
N VAL A 65 -13.00 -6.41 -9.93
CA VAL A 65 -11.76 -5.84 -10.47
C VAL A 65 -10.57 -6.58 -9.89
N VAL A 66 -9.67 -7.04 -10.73
CA VAL A 66 -8.49 -7.82 -10.33
C VAL A 66 -7.22 -7.06 -10.66
N ALA A 67 -6.40 -6.79 -9.67
CA ALA A 67 -5.07 -6.23 -9.82
C ALA A 67 -4.05 -7.35 -10.11
N ALA A 68 -3.57 -7.47 -11.34
CA ALA A 68 -2.51 -8.41 -11.71
C ALA A 68 -1.16 -7.67 -11.75
N GLY A 69 -0.42 -7.74 -10.62
CA GLY A 69 0.80 -6.97 -10.46
C GLY A 69 1.43 -7.06 -9.07
N GLY A 70 2.17 -6.03 -8.69
CA GLY A 70 2.71 -5.81 -7.35
C GLY A 70 1.90 -4.76 -6.58
N ASP A 71 2.43 -4.33 -5.41
CA ASP A 71 1.78 -3.36 -4.52
C ASP A 71 1.37 -2.06 -5.24
N GLY A 72 2.20 -1.53 -6.14
CA GLY A 72 1.86 -0.34 -6.92
C GLY A 72 0.62 -0.54 -7.82
N THR A 73 0.43 -1.73 -8.39
CA THR A 73 -0.77 -2.03 -9.18
C THR A 73 -2.01 -2.13 -8.29
N VAL A 74 -1.87 -2.76 -7.11
CA VAL A 74 -2.94 -2.81 -6.09
C VAL A 74 -3.30 -1.40 -5.64
N HIS A 75 -2.29 -0.58 -5.32
CA HIS A 75 -2.47 0.82 -4.92
C HIS A 75 -3.24 1.63 -5.98
N GLU A 76 -2.85 1.55 -7.26
CA GLU A 76 -3.56 2.23 -8.35
C GLU A 76 -5.00 1.76 -8.49
N VAL A 77 -5.25 0.44 -8.44
CA VAL A 77 -6.61 -0.13 -8.53
C VAL A 77 -7.47 0.36 -7.37
N VAL A 78 -6.96 0.33 -6.13
CA VAL A 78 -7.68 0.84 -4.94
C VAL A 78 -8.02 2.32 -5.09
N ASN A 79 -7.10 3.14 -5.64
CA ASN A 79 -7.36 4.55 -5.93
C ASN A 79 -8.41 4.75 -7.05
N GLY A 80 -8.62 3.76 -7.91
CA GLY A 80 -9.74 3.73 -8.87
C GLY A 80 -11.06 3.31 -8.26
N MET A 81 -11.02 2.43 -7.24
CA MET A 81 -12.20 1.93 -6.53
C MET A 81 -12.79 2.93 -5.53
N LEU A 82 -12.04 3.95 -5.14
CA LEU A 82 -12.45 4.96 -4.16
C LEU A 82 -12.57 6.34 -4.81
N ARG A 83 -13.60 7.09 -4.41
CA ARG A 83 -13.82 8.47 -4.83
C ARG A 83 -14.41 9.27 -3.67
N ASP A 84 -13.85 10.46 -3.41
CA ASP A 84 -14.32 11.38 -2.36
C ASP A 84 -14.49 10.71 -0.97
N GLY A 85 -13.61 9.74 -0.66
CA GLY A 85 -13.65 8.99 0.60
C GLY A 85 -14.73 7.92 0.68
N GLN A 86 -15.31 7.53 -0.46
CA GLN A 86 -16.35 6.49 -0.53
C GLN A 86 -16.00 5.46 -1.60
N PRO A 87 -16.47 4.21 -1.47
CA PRO A 87 -16.41 3.24 -2.56
C PRO A 87 -17.15 3.76 -3.80
N ALA A 88 -16.51 3.63 -4.98
CA ALA A 88 -17.16 3.95 -6.25
C ALA A 88 -18.36 3.03 -6.55
N ALA A 89 -18.32 1.80 -6.00
CA ALA A 89 -19.42 0.86 -5.97
C ALA A 89 -19.32 0.03 -4.68
N ALA A 90 -20.34 0.05 -3.85
CA ALA A 90 -20.32 -0.58 -2.51
C ALA A 90 -20.19 -2.11 -2.55
N ASP A 91 -20.61 -2.74 -3.64
CA ASP A 91 -20.56 -4.18 -3.89
C ASP A 91 -19.32 -4.62 -4.68
N ALA A 92 -18.41 -3.69 -5.00
CA ALA A 92 -17.20 -4.00 -5.75
C ALA A 92 -16.24 -4.88 -4.95
N VAL A 93 -15.59 -5.82 -5.65
CA VAL A 93 -14.60 -6.76 -5.09
C VAL A 93 -13.26 -6.55 -5.76
N LEU A 94 -12.23 -6.45 -4.94
CA LEU A 94 -10.83 -6.45 -5.36
C LEU A 94 -10.27 -7.87 -5.30
N GLY A 95 -9.89 -8.43 -6.42
CA GLY A 95 -9.01 -9.60 -6.48
C GLY A 95 -7.56 -9.20 -6.69
N VAL A 96 -6.63 -10.04 -6.29
CA VAL A 96 -5.21 -9.78 -6.51
C VAL A 96 -4.52 -11.01 -7.07
N VAL A 97 -3.87 -10.84 -8.22
CA VAL A 97 -2.94 -11.82 -8.80
C VAL A 97 -1.53 -11.25 -8.64
N ALA A 98 -0.91 -11.59 -7.52
CA ALA A 98 0.45 -11.15 -7.24
C ALA A 98 1.46 -11.84 -8.14
N SER A 99 2.45 -11.09 -8.61
CA SER A 99 3.59 -11.65 -9.33
C SER A 99 4.87 -11.41 -8.56
N GLY A 100 5.43 -12.49 -8.02
CA GLY A 100 6.64 -12.48 -7.22
C GLY A 100 6.39 -12.32 -5.71
N SER A 101 7.41 -12.63 -4.92
CA SER A 101 7.36 -12.65 -3.44
C SER A 101 7.31 -11.26 -2.79
N GLY A 102 7.21 -10.20 -3.58
CA GLY A 102 7.34 -8.82 -3.12
C GLY A 102 6.02 -8.08 -2.86
N CYS A 103 4.86 -8.68 -3.15
CA CYS A 103 3.58 -8.02 -2.89
C CYS A 103 3.23 -8.13 -1.40
N ASP A 104 3.35 -7.02 -0.68
CA ASP A 104 3.15 -6.95 0.76
C ASP A 104 1.66 -6.98 1.13
N PHE A 105 0.80 -6.51 0.23
CA PHE A 105 -0.64 -6.58 0.39
C PHE A 105 -1.10 -8.04 0.55
N VAL A 106 -0.73 -8.95 -0.37
CA VAL A 106 -1.17 -10.35 -0.29
C VAL A 106 -0.66 -11.06 0.97
N LYS A 107 0.52 -10.68 1.49
CA LYS A 107 1.06 -11.23 2.74
C LYS A 107 0.19 -10.85 3.95
N SER A 108 -0.36 -9.63 3.97
CA SER A 108 -1.22 -9.16 5.05
C SER A 108 -2.52 -9.97 5.16
N PHE A 109 -2.98 -10.55 4.05
CA PHE A 109 -4.21 -11.35 3.99
C PHE A 109 -3.98 -12.86 3.85
N GLY A 110 -2.72 -13.32 3.83
CA GLY A 110 -2.40 -14.72 3.62
C GLY A 110 -2.78 -15.24 2.23
N LEU A 111 -2.89 -14.34 1.24
CA LEU A 111 -3.24 -14.68 -0.13
C LEU A 111 -2.07 -15.32 -0.87
N PRO A 112 -2.33 -16.10 -1.95
CA PRO A 112 -1.27 -16.70 -2.73
C PRO A 112 -0.33 -15.66 -3.34
N GLY A 113 0.98 -15.82 -3.10
CA GLY A 113 2.03 -14.99 -3.70
C GLY A 113 2.47 -15.46 -5.10
N ASP A 114 1.94 -16.58 -5.57
CA ASP A 114 2.17 -17.15 -6.90
C ASP A 114 0.97 -16.89 -7.80
N ALA A 115 1.22 -16.43 -9.02
CA ALA A 115 0.17 -15.99 -9.94
C ALA A 115 -0.77 -17.13 -10.38
N VAL A 116 -0.28 -18.37 -10.44
CA VAL A 116 -1.09 -19.55 -10.84
C VAL A 116 -2.09 -19.86 -9.72
N GLN A 117 -1.61 -19.98 -8.48
CA GLN A 117 -2.48 -20.22 -7.33
C GLN A 117 -3.46 -19.06 -7.11
N ALA A 118 -2.98 -17.81 -7.30
CA ALA A 118 -3.83 -16.64 -7.19
C ALA A 118 -4.94 -16.62 -8.25
N ALA A 119 -4.67 -17.03 -9.49
CA ALA A 119 -5.68 -17.11 -10.54
C ALA A 119 -6.78 -18.14 -10.23
N HIS A 120 -6.42 -19.31 -9.72
CA HIS A 120 -7.40 -20.30 -9.23
C HIS A 120 -8.22 -19.75 -8.06
N HIS A 121 -7.58 -18.98 -7.17
CA HIS A 121 -8.24 -18.39 -6.01
C HIS A 121 -9.37 -17.42 -6.39
N LEU A 122 -9.35 -16.82 -7.58
CA LEU A 122 -10.37 -15.88 -8.03
C LEU A 122 -11.75 -16.51 -8.22
N ALA A 123 -11.87 -17.82 -8.42
CA ALA A 123 -13.12 -18.52 -8.65
C ALA A 123 -14.04 -18.66 -7.41
N GLY A 124 -13.52 -18.51 -6.20
CA GLY A 124 -14.29 -18.65 -4.96
C GLY A 124 -15.20 -17.44 -4.67
N ASP A 125 -16.01 -17.56 -3.62
CA ASP A 125 -16.99 -16.56 -3.18
C ASP A 125 -16.61 -15.82 -1.87
N SER A 126 -15.54 -16.25 -1.21
CA SER A 126 -15.11 -15.66 0.06
C SER A 126 -14.55 -14.27 -0.12
N VAL A 127 -15.04 -13.31 0.65
CA VAL A 127 -14.55 -11.93 0.68
C VAL A 127 -14.33 -11.47 2.11
N ARG A 128 -13.36 -10.58 2.30
CA ARG A 128 -13.14 -9.86 3.55
C ARG A 128 -13.32 -8.36 3.30
N HIS A 129 -14.09 -7.72 4.14
CA HIS A 129 -14.20 -6.26 4.16
C HIS A 129 -12.98 -5.66 4.84
N ILE A 130 -12.40 -4.64 4.25
CA ILE A 130 -11.24 -3.97 4.81
C ILE A 130 -11.40 -2.46 4.81
N ASP A 131 -10.73 -1.85 5.75
CA ASP A 131 -10.53 -0.42 5.80
C ASP A 131 -9.44 0.00 4.81
N VAL A 132 -9.45 1.26 4.44
CA VAL A 132 -8.38 1.86 3.62
C VAL A 132 -7.97 3.19 4.23
N GLY A 133 -6.69 3.41 4.33
CA GLY A 133 -6.16 4.69 4.74
C GLY A 133 -6.33 5.74 3.63
N LYS A 134 -6.70 6.95 4.01
CA LYS A 134 -6.73 8.14 3.17
C LYS A 134 -5.70 9.14 3.69
N VAL A 135 -4.86 9.66 2.83
CA VAL A 135 -3.93 10.73 3.17
C VAL A 135 -4.24 11.98 2.36
N THR A 136 -4.41 13.11 3.06
CA THR A 136 -4.48 14.45 2.47
C THR A 136 -3.17 15.18 2.80
N PHE A 137 -2.51 15.70 1.78
CA PHE A 137 -1.16 16.25 1.88
C PHE A 137 -0.98 17.46 0.97
N THR A 138 0.15 18.16 1.13
CA THR A 138 0.45 19.37 0.39
C THR A 138 1.37 19.09 -0.82
N VAL A 139 0.98 19.61 -1.98
CA VAL A 139 1.80 19.65 -3.21
C VAL A 139 1.90 21.10 -3.67
N GLY A 140 3.05 21.71 -3.50
CA GLY A 140 3.18 23.16 -3.71
C GLY A 140 2.26 23.94 -2.77
N THR A 141 1.26 24.63 -3.28
CA THR A 141 0.22 25.36 -2.51
C THR A 141 -1.13 24.64 -2.48
N ALA A 142 -1.29 23.56 -3.23
CA ALA A 142 -2.53 22.79 -3.32
C ALA A 142 -2.55 21.61 -2.35
N GLN A 143 -3.76 21.20 -1.97
CA GLN A 143 -3.98 19.92 -1.29
C GLN A 143 -4.34 18.85 -2.31
N ALA A 144 -3.82 17.65 -2.08
CA ALA A 144 -4.13 16.45 -2.84
C ALA A 144 -4.46 15.30 -1.89
N THR A 145 -5.18 14.32 -2.40
CA THR A 145 -5.59 13.14 -1.63
C THR A 145 -5.15 11.87 -2.36
N ARG A 146 -4.75 10.84 -1.58
CA ARG A 146 -4.49 9.48 -2.04
C ARG A 146 -5.03 8.49 -1.02
N TYR A 147 -5.35 7.29 -1.51
CA TYR A 147 -5.77 6.16 -0.69
C TYR A 147 -4.63 5.15 -0.62
N PHE A 148 -4.43 4.54 0.54
CA PHE A 148 -3.40 3.53 0.75
C PHE A 148 -3.97 2.32 1.51
N PRO A 149 -3.99 1.14 0.88
CA PRO A 149 -4.44 -0.08 1.56
C PRO A 149 -3.43 -0.62 2.58
N ASN A 150 -2.13 -0.36 2.41
CA ASN A 150 -1.11 -0.90 3.31
C ASN A 150 -0.59 0.15 4.31
N ILE A 151 0.36 0.97 3.90
CA ILE A 151 1.15 1.80 4.82
C ILE A 151 1.51 3.13 4.14
N ALA A 152 1.39 4.22 4.91
CA ALA A 152 1.95 5.50 4.55
C ALA A 152 3.01 5.93 5.56
N GLU A 153 3.97 6.72 5.13
CA GLU A 153 5.05 7.24 5.97
C GLU A 153 5.28 8.73 5.72
N ALA A 154 5.67 9.44 6.78
CA ALA A 154 6.15 10.81 6.70
C ALA A 154 7.55 10.90 7.34
N GLY A 155 8.54 11.34 6.56
CA GLY A 155 9.90 11.54 7.05
C GLY A 155 10.95 10.70 6.32
N LEU A 156 11.67 9.87 7.07
CA LEU A 156 12.78 9.06 6.52
C LEU A 156 12.29 8.13 5.41
N GLY A 157 11.15 7.47 5.57
CA GLY A 157 10.59 6.56 4.56
C GLY A 157 10.37 7.28 3.22
N GLY A 158 9.69 8.42 3.22
CA GLY A 158 9.49 9.21 2.00
C GLY A 158 10.82 9.73 1.39
N ALA A 159 11.83 10.05 2.22
CA ALA A 159 13.16 10.42 1.72
C ALA A 159 13.90 9.23 1.10
N VAL A 160 13.75 8.04 1.67
CA VAL A 160 14.27 6.76 1.13
C VAL A 160 13.64 6.43 -0.21
N ALA A 161 12.31 6.51 -0.32
CA ALA A 161 11.59 6.30 -1.56
C ALA A 161 12.06 7.26 -2.66
N ALA A 162 12.21 8.55 -2.34
CA ALA A 162 12.72 9.56 -3.26
C ALA A 162 14.17 9.31 -3.69
N ARG A 163 15.01 8.77 -2.81
CA ARG A 163 16.38 8.36 -3.14
C ARG A 163 16.36 7.12 -4.02
N ALA A 164 15.58 6.11 -3.67
CA ALA A 164 15.46 4.86 -4.40
C ALA A 164 14.98 5.07 -5.84
N ALA A 165 14.06 6.02 -6.06
CA ALA A 165 13.56 6.37 -7.40
C ALA A 165 14.68 6.90 -8.34
N ARG A 166 15.77 7.44 -7.79
CA ARG A 166 16.92 7.96 -8.55
C ARG A 166 18.01 6.91 -8.78
N LEU A 167 17.92 5.74 -8.15
CA LEU A 167 18.89 4.66 -8.30
C LEU A 167 18.61 3.86 -9.58
N PRO A 168 19.65 3.27 -10.18
CA PRO A 168 19.52 2.49 -11.41
C PRO A 168 18.48 1.37 -11.30
N GLY A 169 17.66 1.21 -12.33
CA GLY A 169 16.56 0.23 -12.35
C GLY A 169 17.01 -1.24 -12.25
N PHE A 170 18.26 -1.55 -12.65
CA PHE A 170 18.81 -2.91 -12.55
C PHE A 170 18.93 -3.42 -11.10
N LEU A 171 18.98 -2.50 -10.09
CA LEU A 171 18.99 -2.88 -8.68
C LEU A 171 17.65 -3.50 -8.22
N GLY A 172 16.57 -3.27 -8.96
CA GLY A 172 15.25 -3.80 -8.60
C GLY A 172 14.85 -3.44 -7.16
N PRO A 173 14.35 -4.39 -6.36
CA PRO A 173 13.96 -4.14 -4.96
C PRO A 173 15.11 -3.68 -4.07
N ALA A 174 16.36 -4.07 -4.37
CA ALA A 174 17.54 -3.65 -3.59
C ALA A 174 17.74 -2.12 -3.59
N LYS A 175 17.13 -1.38 -4.53
CA LYS A 175 17.21 0.09 -4.55
C LYS A 175 16.66 0.74 -3.26
N TYR A 176 15.65 0.15 -2.63
CA TYR A 176 15.12 0.66 -1.36
C TYR A 176 16.10 0.43 -0.21
N PHE A 177 16.72 -0.74 -0.15
CA PHE A 177 17.77 -1.03 0.81
C PHE A 177 18.98 -0.08 0.63
N CYS A 178 19.48 0.07 -0.59
CA CYS A 178 20.53 1.03 -0.90
C CYS A 178 20.10 2.48 -0.58
N GLY A 179 18.88 2.85 -0.96
CA GLY A 179 18.29 4.16 -0.68
C GLY A 179 18.25 4.46 0.81
N PHE A 180 17.88 3.48 1.63
CA PHE A 180 17.86 3.61 3.08
C PHE A 180 19.25 3.94 3.65
N TRP A 181 20.25 3.14 3.34
CA TRP A 181 21.62 3.34 3.86
C TRP A 181 22.27 4.60 3.33
N LEU A 182 21.95 5.04 2.10
CA LEU A 182 22.44 6.29 1.53
C LEU A 182 21.73 7.53 2.12
N THR A 183 20.50 7.38 2.60
CA THR A 183 19.71 8.51 3.13
C THR A 183 19.93 8.69 4.63
N LEU A 184 20.02 7.61 5.38
CA LEU A 184 20.07 7.62 6.84
C LEU A 184 21.15 8.53 7.44
N PRO A 185 22.42 8.55 6.97
CA PRO A 185 23.46 9.39 7.58
C PRO A 185 23.15 10.88 7.52
N GLY A 186 22.64 11.37 6.39
CA GLY A 186 22.32 12.78 6.16
C GLY A 186 20.95 13.22 6.70
N PHE A 187 20.05 12.30 7.00
CA PHE A 187 18.70 12.64 7.41
C PHE A 187 18.69 13.27 8.81
N ARG A 188 17.94 14.35 9.01
CA ARG A 188 17.84 15.05 10.29
C ARG A 188 16.47 14.82 10.92
N ARG A 189 16.45 14.65 12.25
CA ARG A 189 15.20 14.61 13.01
C ARG A 189 14.55 15.99 13.02
N ALA A 190 13.26 16.04 12.85
CA ALA A 190 12.44 17.24 13.00
C ALA A 190 11.62 17.19 14.30
N THR A 191 11.12 18.33 14.72
CA THR A 191 10.09 18.41 15.74
C THR A 191 8.74 18.11 15.07
N VAL A 192 8.23 16.92 15.33
CA VAL A 192 6.95 16.45 14.82
C VAL A 192 5.86 16.78 15.84
N ARG A 193 4.81 17.48 15.39
CA ARG A 193 3.56 17.67 16.10
C ARG A 193 2.55 16.70 15.50
N LEU A 194 1.94 15.91 16.35
CA LEU A 194 1.00 14.88 15.95
C LEU A 194 -0.28 15.03 16.78
N ASP A 195 -1.42 15.10 16.11
CA ASP A 195 -2.73 14.94 16.71
C ASP A 195 -3.28 13.56 16.34
N ALA A 196 -3.64 12.76 17.34
CA ALA A 196 -4.24 11.45 17.15
C ALA A 196 -5.56 11.39 17.92
N GLY A 197 -6.66 11.44 17.20
CA GLY A 197 -8.00 11.39 17.78
C GLY A 197 -8.30 12.55 18.76
N GLY A 198 -7.75 13.75 18.51
CA GLY A 198 -7.92 14.94 19.35
C GLY A 198 -6.91 15.05 20.50
N GLN A 199 -5.95 14.13 20.61
CA GLN A 199 -4.84 14.23 21.56
C GLN A 199 -3.58 14.72 20.85
N ALA A 200 -3.04 15.85 21.33
CA ALA A 200 -1.85 16.46 20.75
C ALA A 200 -0.57 15.97 21.43
N PHE A 201 0.40 15.60 20.60
CA PHE A 201 1.71 15.13 21.02
C PHE A 201 2.83 15.86 20.28
N GLN A 202 4.03 15.84 20.85
CA GLN A 202 5.19 16.42 20.21
C GLN A 202 6.46 15.62 20.53
N TRP A 203 7.22 15.28 19.50
CA TRP A 203 8.51 14.59 19.65
C TRP A 203 9.54 15.06 18.63
N ARG A 204 10.81 14.83 18.93
CA ARG A 204 11.88 14.86 17.92
C ARG A 204 11.98 13.49 17.27
N ALA A 205 11.44 13.38 16.06
CA ALA A 205 11.35 12.12 15.33
C ALA A 205 12.08 12.20 13.98
N HIS A 206 12.35 11.06 13.39
CA HIS A 206 12.87 10.95 12.04
C HIS A 206 11.88 10.27 11.10
N ASN A 207 10.87 9.57 11.61
CA ASN A 207 9.83 8.95 10.80
C ASN A 207 8.52 8.80 11.58
N VAL A 208 7.41 8.95 10.89
CA VAL A 208 6.08 8.61 11.34
C VAL A 208 5.51 7.62 10.34
N VAL A 209 5.22 6.40 10.79
CA VAL A 209 4.56 5.36 10.01
C VAL A 209 3.08 5.39 10.38
N VAL A 210 2.21 5.33 9.39
CA VAL A 210 0.75 5.24 9.55
C VAL A 210 0.30 3.99 8.80
N ALA A 211 -0.03 2.95 9.55
CA ALA A 211 -0.25 1.61 9.01
C ALA A 211 -1.72 1.19 9.10
N ASN A 212 -2.24 0.66 8.00
CA ASN A 212 -3.49 -0.07 7.91
C ASN A 212 -3.22 -1.58 7.89
N CYS A 213 -2.13 -2.00 7.26
CA CYS A 213 -1.68 -3.39 7.19
C CYS A 213 -0.32 -3.59 7.87
N ARG A 214 0.13 -4.85 7.93
CA ARG A 214 1.34 -5.26 8.68
C ARG A 214 2.63 -5.08 7.92
N PHE A 215 2.62 -5.30 6.59
CA PHE A 215 3.81 -5.45 5.76
C PHE A 215 4.03 -4.29 4.80
N PHE A 216 5.30 -3.94 4.59
CA PHE A 216 5.74 -3.02 3.56
C PHE A 216 7.19 -3.31 3.13
N GLY A 217 7.63 -2.68 2.04
CA GLY A 217 9.04 -2.66 1.64
C GLY A 217 9.64 -4.03 1.32
N GLY A 218 8.82 -4.99 0.87
CA GLY A 218 9.27 -6.32 0.46
C GLY A 218 9.32 -7.34 1.60
N GLY A 219 8.41 -7.26 2.57
CA GLY A 219 8.25 -8.23 3.64
C GLY A 219 8.69 -7.74 5.02
N MET A 220 8.97 -6.46 5.17
CA MET A 220 9.19 -5.86 6.49
C MET A 220 7.86 -5.76 7.23
N GLN A 221 7.77 -6.36 8.39
CA GLN A 221 6.59 -6.36 9.26
C GLN A 221 6.66 -5.17 10.23
N ILE A 222 6.50 -3.96 9.68
CA ILE A 222 6.70 -2.71 10.44
C ILE A 222 5.61 -2.48 11.50
N SER A 223 4.38 -2.92 11.24
CA SER A 223 3.28 -2.83 12.19
C SER A 223 2.64 -4.21 12.41
N PRO A 224 3.30 -5.09 13.18
CA PRO A 224 2.92 -6.51 13.27
C PRO A 224 1.55 -6.76 13.91
N ARG A 225 0.98 -5.74 14.54
CA ARG A 225 -0.34 -5.82 15.22
C ARG A 225 -1.46 -5.12 14.46
N SER A 226 -1.19 -4.51 13.30
CA SER A 226 -2.21 -3.87 12.49
C SER A 226 -3.22 -4.87 11.95
N GLU A 227 -4.48 -4.52 12.05
CA GLU A 227 -5.62 -5.26 11.52
C GLU A 227 -6.40 -4.34 10.56
N PRO A 228 -6.53 -4.73 9.29
CA PRO A 228 -7.07 -3.84 8.26
C PRO A 228 -8.60 -3.70 8.26
N ASP A 229 -9.30 -4.15 9.30
CA ASP A 229 -10.75 -4.15 9.43
C ASP A 229 -11.24 -3.74 10.83
N ASP A 230 -10.40 -3.04 11.60
CA ASP A 230 -10.69 -2.66 12.99
C ASP A 230 -11.08 -1.18 13.18
N GLY A 231 -11.17 -0.43 12.08
CA GLY A 231 -11.59 0.97 12.06
C GLY A 231 -10.57 1.97 12.59
N ALA A 232 -9.28 1.61 12.62
CA ALA A 232 -8.22 2.47 13.09
C ALA A 232 -6.93 2.31 12.28
N LEU A 233 -6.05 3.30 12.37
CA LEU A 233 -4.69 3.25 11.84
C LEU A 233 -3.71 3.14 13.00
N ASP A 234 -2.73 2.26 12.88
CA ASP A 234 -1.61 2.17 13.82
C ASP A 234 -0.54 3.20 13.44
N VAL A 235 -0.10 3.97 14.42
CA VAL A 235 0.87 5.03 14.23
C VAL A 235 2.13 4.74 15.01
N LEU A 236 3.26 4.66 14.31
CA LEU A 236 4.57 4.42 14.91
C LEU A 236 5.45 5.64 14.73
N VAL A 237 5.81 6.31 15.83
CA VAL A 237 6.70 7.47 15.79
C VAL A 237 8.11 7.06 16.20
N MET A 238 9.06 7.17 15.28
CA MET A 238 10.45 6.77 15.52
C MET A 238 11.25 7.93 16.10
N VAL A 239 11.44 7.91 17.43
CA VAL A 239 12.08 9.00 18.19
C VAL A 239 13.54 8.70 18.56
N GLY A 240 14.01 7.49 18.35
CA GLY A 240 15.35 7.04 18.73
C GLY A 240 16.49 7.59 17.90
N PRO A 241 17.73 7.24 18.23
CA PRO A 241 18.90 7.56 17.43
C PRO A 241 18.91 6.74 16.14
N LYS A 242 19.57 7.24 15.11
CA LYS A 242 19.71 6.54 13.81
C LYS A 242 20.41 5.19 13.91
N SER A 243 21.27 5.02 14.91
CA SER A 243 21.96 3.75 15.20
C SER A 243 20.99 2.61 15.49
N ASP A 244 19.77 2.90 15.95
CA ASP A 244 18.76 1.89 16.18
C ASP A 244 18.39 1.11 14.92
N ALA A 245 18.54 1.75 13.74
CA ALA A 245 18.28 1.12 12.46
C ALA A 245 19.07 -0.20 12.27
N PHE A 246 20.32 -0.25 12.74
CA PHE A 246 21.15 -1.46 12.63
C PHE A 246 20.61 -2.64 13.45
N ILE A 247 19.98 -2.35 14.59
CA ILE A 247 19.45 -3.37 15.50
C ILE A 247 17.98 -3.68 15.13
N MET A 248 17.24 -2.66 14.73
CA MET A 248 15.81 -2.79 14.44
C MET A 248 15.51 -3.44 13.10
N LEU A 249 16.28 -3.16 12.05
CA LEU A 249 15.98 -3.64 10.72
C LEU A 249 15.81 -5.17 10.66
N PRO A 250 16.70 -6.00 11.23
CA PRO A 250 16.48 -7.45 11.29
C PRO A 250 15.26 -7.87 12.12
N LYS A 251 14.94 -7.09 13.17
CA LYS A 251 13.76 -7.35 14.02
C LYS A 251 12.46 -6.98 13.31
N ILE A 252 12.47 -5.90 12.49
CA ILE A 252 11.32 -5.48 11.66
C ILE A 252 10.95 -6.59 10.67
N TYR A 253 11.92 -7.22 10.01
CA TYR A 253 11.64 -8.37 9.13
C TYR A 253 11.02 -9.56 9.86
N ARG A 254 11.21 -9.67 11.18
CA ARG A 254 10.63 -10.74 12.02
C ARG A 254 9.38 -10.28 12.79
N GLY A 255 8.99 -9.02 12.70
CA GLY A 255 7.88 -8.44 13.49
C GLY A 255 8.14 -8.40 15.00
N THR A 256 9.41 -8.44 15.46
CA THR A 256 9.80 -8.54 16.88
C THR A 256 10.44 -7.27 17.43
N HIS A 257 10.30 -6.15 16.73
CA HIS A 257 10.87 -4.87 17.14
C HIS A 257 9.98 -4.06 18.09
N LEU A 258 8.72 -4.45 18.27
CA LEU A 258 7.76 -3.80 19.18
C LEU A 258 7.42 -4.71 20.37
N PRO A 259 7.20 -4.14 21.57
CA PRO A 259 7.36 -2.72 21.92
C PRO A 259 8.83 -2.31 22.02
N HIS A 260 9.13 -1.02 21.78
CA HIS A 260 10.49 -0.51 21.90
C HIS A 260 10.51 0.91 22.49
N ARG A 261 11.45 1.18 23.41
CA ARG A 261 11.55 2.48 24.12
C ARG A 261 11.71 3.71 23.21
N ASN A 262 12.19 3.53 22.00
CA ASN A 262 12.45 4.56 21.00
C ASN A 262 11.41 4.58 19.86
N ILE A 263 10.31 3.85 20.03
CA ILE A 263 9.15 3.88 19.15
C ILE A 263 7.93 4.18 20.01
N VAL A 264 7.22 5.24 19.69
CA VAL A 264 5.92 5.53 20.30
C VAL A 264 4.85 4.88 19.44
N GLU A 265 3.98 4.11 20.07
CA GLU A 265 2.87 3.42 19.44
C GLU A 265 1.57 4.14 19.82
N LEU A 266 0.80 4.58 18.82
CA LEU A 266 -0.52 5.19 18.98
C LEU A 266 -1.49 4.48 18.04
N ARG A 267 -2.78 4.68 18.26
CA ARG A 267 -3.83 4.16 17.40
C ARG A 267 -4.98 5.16 17.32
N ALA A 268 -5.40 5.52 16.11
CA ALA A 268 -6.49 6.48 15.91
C ALA A 268 -7.11 6.34 14.51
N GLY A 269 -8.40 6.70 14.39
CA GLY A 269 -9.06 6.77 13.09
C GLY A 269 -8.73 8.05 12.29
N HIS A 270 -8.19 9.07 12.98
CA HIS A 270 -7.77 10.35 12.39
C HIS A 270 -6.44 10.77 13.00
N VAL A 271 -5.47 11.11 12.16
CA VAL A 271 -4.11 11.48 12.56
C VAL A 271 -3.66 12.68 11.72
N ARG A 272 -3.31 13.78 12.37
CA ARG A 272 -2.67 14.92 11.72
C ARG A 272 -1.19 14.95 12.08
N VAL A 273 -0.35 15.08 11.07
CA VAL A 273 1.11 15.17 11.23
C VAL A 273 1.60 16.48 10.66
N ASP A 274 2.30 17.25 11.48
CA ASP A 274 3.04 18.45 11.09
C ASP A 274 4.48 18.37 11.59
N ALA A 275 5.41 19.05 10.91
CA ALA A 275 6.82 19.05 11.28
C ALA A 275 7.45 20.43 11.04
N ASP A 276 8.38 20.83 11.93
CA ASP A 276 9.13 22.09 11.79
C ASP A 276 10.02 22.13 10.53
N GLN A 277 10.31 20.98 9.94
CA GLN A 277 10.89 20.83 8.62
C GLN A 277 10.01 19.90 7.80
N PRO A 278 9.68 20.23 6.52
CA PRO A 278 8.77 19.41 5.71
C PRO A 278 9.26 17.97 5.58
N PHE A 279 8.49 17.03 6.10
CA PHE A 279 8.71 15.61 5.91
C PHE A 279 8.09 15.17 4.59
N ARG A 280 8.84 14.44 3.80
CA ARG A 280 8.31 13.80 2.60
C ARG A 280 7.34 12.69 2.99
N ILE A 281 6.24 12.61 2.24
CA ILE A 281 5.21 11.60 2.42
C ILE A 281 5.33 10.61 1.27
N GLU A 282 5.25 9.36 1.63
CA GLU A 282 5.02 8.28 0.69
C GLU A 282 3.85 7.41 1.17
N ALA A 283 3.18 6.72 0.25
CA ALA A 283 2.18 5.72 0.55
C ALA A 283 2.28 4.57 -0.46
N ASP A 284 2.38 3.35 0.06
CA ASP A 284 2.55 2.11 -0.73
C ASP A 284 3.65 2.18 -1.79
N GLY A 285 4.72 2.93 -1.51
CA GLY A 285 5.84 3.14 -2.42
C GLY A 285 5.71 4.35 -3.36
N GLU A 286 4.57 5.05 -3.38
CA GLU A 286 4.40 6.28 -4.14
C GLU A 286 4.83 7.51 -3.35
N ILE A 287 5.65 8.35 -3.97
CA ILE A 287 6.05 9.64 -3.41
C ILE A 287 4.92 10.64 -3.68
N LEU A 288 4.37 11.20 -2.62
CA LEU A 288 3.19 12.04 -2.71
C LEU A 288 3.53 13.53 -2.60
N GLY A 289 3.85 14.00 -1.41
CA GLY A 289 4.09 15.41 -1.12
C GLY A 289 4.88 15.60 0.17
N THR A 290 4.49 16.60 0.94
CA THR A 290 5.12 16.88 2.23
C THR A 290 4.08 17.18 3.31
N THR A 291 4.51 17.11 4.58
CA THR A 291 3.74 17.63 5.70
C THR A 291 3.50 19.16 5.56
N PRO A 292 2.40 19.70 6.12
CA PRO A 292 1.41 19.01 6.94
C PRO A 292 0.56 18.00 6.15
N ALA A 293 0.18 16.91 6.82
CA ALA A 293 -0.68 15.88 6.26
C ALA A 293 -1.69 15.38 7.29
N THR A 294 -2.83 14.93 6.78
CA THR A 294 -3.89 14.29 7.57
C THR A 294 -4.13 12.89 7.03
N PHE A 295 -4.13 11.92 7.94
CA PHE A 295 -4.43 10.53 7.66
C PHE A 295 -5.76 10.16 8.32
N GLU A 296 -6.63 9.51 7.57
CA GLU A 296 -7.97 9.11 8.03
C GLU A 296 -8.22 7.67 7.62
N VAL A 297 -8.89 6.89 8.46
CA VAL A 297 -9.38 5.57 8.07
C VAL A 297 -10.75 5.70 7.39
N ILE A 298 -10.89 5.09 6.23
CA ILE A 298 -12.19 4.85 5.60
C ILE A 298 -12.59 3.43 5.96
N ARG A 299 -13.57 3.32 6.84
CA ARG A 299 -14.01 2.02 7.34
C ARG A 299 -14.79 1.26 6.29
N ASP A 300 -14.61 -0.05 6.27
CA ASP A 300 -15.36 -0.95 5.40
C ASP A 300 -15.32 -0.51 3.92
N ALA A 301 -14.13 -0.03 3.51
CA ALA A 301 -13.96 0.73 2.27
C ALA A 301 -14.00 -0.14 1.01
N ILE A 302 -13.47 -1.35 1.08
CA ILE A 302 -13.43 -2.29 -0.06
C ILE A 302 -13.59 -3.74 0.40
N ARG A 303 -14.10 -4.55 -0.50
CA ARG A 303 -14.19 -6.01 -0.33
C ARG A 303 -13.02 -6.65 -1.05
N VAL A 304 -12.21 -7.41 -0.34
CA VAL A 304 -11.07 -8.14 -0.92
C VAL A 304 -11.43 -9.61 -1.05
N LYS A 305 -11.18 -10.20 -2.21
CA LYS A 305 -11.30 -11.63 -2.45
C LYS A 305 -10.25 -12.39 -1.63
N VAL A 306 -10.69 -13.22 -0.69
CA VAL A 306 -9.84 -14.02 0.20
C VAL A 306 -10.15 -15.50 0.10
#